data_99c26098574fc15156d6bee154e69942
#
_entry.id   99c26098574fc15156d6bee154e69942
#
_cell.length_a   1.000
_cell.length_b   1.000
_cell.length_c   1.000
_cell.angle_alpha   90.00
_cell.angle_beta   90.00
_cell.angle_gamma   90.00
#
_symmetry.space_group_name_H-M   'P 1'
#
loop_
_entity.id
_entity.type
_entity.pdbx_description
1 polymer ?
#
loop_
_entity_poly.entity_id
_entity_poly.type
_entity_poly.pdbx_seq_one_letter_code
_entity_poly.pdbx_strand_id
1 'polypeptide(L)'
;MAVRGAVPEVIWARPERTGRGPKPAYTRDDIAAAAVRIADARGLDAVSMRHVAAELGCGTMSLYNYVPRKEDLYELMADAAAAEHVLWEPCGDWRADLMRVARQTRELMHRHPWLPRLMSPVYGFSPHTLRYLEHCLACLEPLAASYGTKLELIAMVNGVVTTYVRNELDSAQRARALPWSEAEEAAVRGAYLARQVASGAYPRMAAAFAEASGPVDLEAVFERALARILDAYEPR
;
A
#
# COMPACT_ATOMS: atom_id res chain seq x y z
N MET A 1 -2.87 35.48 -21.81
CA MET A 1 -1.66 35.65 -20.97
C MET A 1 -1.44 34.33 -20.23
N ALA A 2 -0.41 33.57 -20.61
CA ALA A 2 -0.08 32.34 -19.90
C ALA A 2 0.45 32.72 -18.50
N VAL A 3 -0.20 32.23 -17.47
CA VAL A 3 0.30 32.27 -16.10
C VAL A 3 1.64 31.53 -16.12
N ARG A 4 2.74 32.21 -15.91
CA ARG A 4 4.06 31.60 -15.70
C ARG A 4 3.91 30.66 -14.53
N GLY A 5 3.83 29.35 -14.86
CA GLY A 5 3.57 28.30 -13.89
C GLY A 5 4.68 28.28 -12.84
N ALA A 6 4.28 28.15 -11.59
CA ALA A 6 5.19 27.76 -10.53
C ALA A 6 5.91 26.48 -11.00
N VAL A 7 7.24 26.45 -10.88
CA VAL A 7 8.04 25.26 -11.18
C VAL A 7 7.51 24.14 -10.29
N PRO A 8 7.19 22.95 -10.84
CA PRO A 8 6.77 21.80 -10.03
C PRO A 8 7.86 21.53 -8.99
N GLU A 9 7.51 21.63 -7.74
CA GLU A 9 8.42 21.37 -6.63
C GLU A 9 7.80 20.33 -5.72
N VAL A 10 8.56 19.27 -5.44
CA VAL A 10 8.14 18.26 -4.48
C VAL A 10 8.22 18.82 -3.07
N ILE A 11 7.30 18.40 -2.19
CA ILE A 11 7.25 18.92 -0.81
C ILE A 11 8.55 18.71 -0.06
N TRP A 12 9.27 17.63 -0.37
CA TRP A 12 10.54 17.25 0.26
C TRP A 12 11.71 18.19 -0.08
N ALA A 13 11.66 18.88 -1.23
CA ALA A 13 12.67 19.87 -1.62
C ALA A 13 12.43 21.24 -0.96
N ARG A 14 11.25 21.47 -0.40
CA ARG A 14 10.94 22.72 0.30
C ARG A 14 11.51 22.70 1.70
N PRO A 15 12.34 23.71 2.09
CA PRO A 15 12.81 23.80 3.46
C PRO A 15 11.61 23.89 4.42
N GLU A 16 11.64 23.14 5.50
CA GLU A 16 10.75 23.41 6.62
C GLU A 16 11.06 24.81 7.16
N ARG A 17 10.02 25.53 7.59
CA ARG A 17 10.18 26.90 8.11
C ARG A 17 11.04 26.86 9.38
N THR A 18 12.36 27.03 9.20
CA THR A 18 13.36 27.21 10.27
C THR A 18 13.73 28.69 10.45
N GLY A 19 12.82 29.63 10.09
CA GLY A 19 13.09 31.05 10.07
C GLY A 19 13.23 31.70 11.45
N ARG A 20 13.93 32.86 11.52
CA ARG A 20 13.96 33.80 12.65
C ARG A 20 12.56 34.33 12.96
N GLY A 21 11.78 33.57 13.73
CA GLY A 21 10.41 33.89 14.14
C GLY A 21 9.97 32.96 15.26
N PRO A 22 8.75 33.12 15.82
CA PRO A 22 8.20 32.16 16.79
C PRO A 22 8.30 30.75 16.20
N LYS A 23 8.64 29.76 17.07
CA LYS A 23 8.73 28.34 16.71
C LYS A 23 7.47 27.96 15.92
N PRO A 24 7.58 27.26 14.78
CA PRO A 24 6.42 26.80 14.02
C PRO A 24 5.45 26.08 14.97
N ALA A 25 4.17 26.40 14.89
CA ALA A 25 3.16 25.78 15.76
C ALA A 25 3.01 24.28 15.47
N TYR A 26 3.35 23.84 14.24
CA TYR A 26 3.25 22.47 13.76
C TYR A 26 4.43 22.13 12.86
N THR A 27 4.80 20.83 12.84
CA THR A 27 5.72 20.23 11.88
C THR A 27 4.95 19.54 10.77
N ARG A 28 5.64 19.14 9.69
CA ARG A 28 5.04 18.27 8.66
C ARG A 28 4.63 16.91 9.24
N ASP A 29 5.39 16.40 10.19
CA ASP A 29 5.09 15.13 10.88
C ASP A 29 3.80 15.24 11.71
N ASP A 30 3.57 16.36 12.40
CA ASP A 30 2.31 16.60 13.14
C ASP A 30 1.11 16.62 12.18
N ILE A 31 1.27 17.25 11.02
CA ILE A 31 0.25 17.33 9.98
C ILE A 31 -0.03 15.95 9.38
N ALA A 32 1.03 15.20 9.06
CA ALA A 32 0.92 13.83 8.56
C ALA A 32 0.20 12.92 9.56
N ALA A 33 0.63 12.95 10.83
CA ALA A 33 0.03 12.16 11.90
C ALA A 33 -1.47 12.48 12.11
N ALA A 34 -1.86 13.76 12.06
CA ALA A 34 -3.27 14.15 12.13
C ALA A 34 -4.08 13.60 10.93
N ALA A 35 -3.52 13.69 9.71
CA ALA A 35 -4.16 13.18 8.51
C ALA A 35 -4.28 11.64 8.51
N VAL A 36 -3.24 10.93 8.99
CA VAL A 36 -3.25 9.47 9.17
C VAL A 36 -4.35 9.06 10.16
N ARG A 37 -4.43 9.69 11.34
CA ARG A 37 -5.52 9.40 12.30
C ARG A 37 -6.91 9.58 11.69
N ILE A 38 -7.13 10.64 10.89
CA ILE A 38 -8.41 10.86 10.20
C ILE A 38 -8.67 9.73 9.20
N ALA A 39 -7.67 9.34 8.43
CA ALA A 39 -7.80 8.29 7.42
C ALA A 39 -8.07 6.92 8.05
N ASP A 40 -7.39 6.58 9.14
CA ASP A 40 -7.58 5.32 9.87
C ASP A 40 -8.99 5.23 10.48
N ALA A 41 -9.49 6.32 11.03
CA ALA A 41 -10.79 6.34 11.68
C ALA A 41 -11.97 6.41 10.70
N ARG A 42 -11.82 7.13 9.56
CA ARG A 42 -12.94 7.52 8.68
C ARG A 42 -12.69 7.29 7.19
N GLY A 43 -11.56 6.70 6.82
CA GLY A 43 -11.14 6.49 5.45
C GLY A 43 -10.52 7.72 4.77
N LEU A 44 -9.82 7.48 3.66
CA LEU A 44 -9.07 8.50 2.93
C LEU A 44 -9.94 9.66 2.43
N ASP A 45 -11.20 9.39 2.10
CA ASP A 45 -12.13 10.40 1.57
C ASP A 45 -12.52 11.46 2.62
N ALA A 46 -12.39 11.12 3.91
CA ALA A 46 -12.57 12.07 5.01
C ALA A 46 -11.37 13.04 5.18
N VAL A 47 -10.22 12.74 4.60
CA VAL A 47 -9.02 13.57 4.70
C VAL A 47 -9.19 14.82 3.84
N SER A 48 -9.17 15.97 4.49
CA SER A 48 -9.21 17.29 3.84
C SER A 48 -8.41 18.30 4.66
N MET A 49 -7.94 19.36 3.99
CA MET A 49 -7.20 20.43 4.68
C MET A 49 -8.02 21.02 5.85
N ARG A 50 -9.36 21.12 5.70
CA ARG A 50 -10.26 21.59 6.76
C ARG A 50 -10.30 20.64 7.96
N HIS A 51 -10.41 19.33 7.72
CA HIS A 51 -10.47 18.36 8.80
C HIS A 51 -9.14 18.24 9.54
N VAL A 52 -8.02 18.26 8.80
CA VAL A 52 -6.68 18.24 9.40
C VAL A 52 -6.42 19.52 10.23
N ALA A 53 -6.80 20.68 9.70
CA ALA A 53 -6.70 21.94 10.46
C ALA A 53 -7.54 21.92 11.74
N ALA A 54 -8.76 21.38 11.68
CA ALA A 54 -9.62 21.22 12.86
C ALA A 54 -9.02 20.26 13.88
N GLU A 55 -8.46 19.12 13.44
CA GLU A 55 -7.76 18.14 14.29
C GLU A 55 -6.56 18.75 15.02
N LEU A 56 -5.84 19.66 14.35
CA LEU A 56 -4.69 20.38 14.91
C LEU A 56 -5.08 21.64 15.70
N GLY A 57 -6.34 22.04 15.70
CA GLY A 57 -6.80 23.27 16.37
C GLY A 57 -6.30 24.54 15.69
N CYS A 58 -6.09 24.53 14.36
CA CYS A 58 -5.59 25.70 13.61
C CYS A 58 -6.54 26.13 12.47
N GLY A 59 -6.28 27.29 11.92
CA GLY A 59 -7.01 27.77 10.74
C GLY A 59 -6.55 27.05 9.47
N THR A 60 -7.47 26.72 8.57
CA THR A 60 -7.16 26.04 7.30
C THR A 60 -6.13 26.82 6.45
N MET A 61 -6.22 28.16 6.44
CA MET A 61 -5.24 29.00 5.72
C MET A 61 -3.84 28.90 6.27
N SER A 62 -3.69 28.69 7.59
CA SER A 62 -2.38 28.45 8.22
C SER A 62 -1.77 27.14 7.72
N LEU A 63 -2.58 26.10 7.55
CA LEU A 63 -2.11 24.79 7.10
C LEU A 63 -1.58 24.83 5.66
N TYR A 64 -2.17 25.63 4.77
CA TYR A 64 -1.67 25.82 3.40
C TYR A 64 -0.27 26.40 3.31
N ASN A 65 0.22 27.05 4.38
CA ASN A 65 1.60 27.51 4.44
C ASN A 65 2.62 26.37 4.60
N TYR A 66 2.19 25.23 5.12
CA TYR A 66 3.00 24.01 5.34
C TYR A 66 2.81 23.01 4.22
N VAL A 67 1.57 22.82 3.79
CA VAL A 67 1.14 21.82 2.80
C VAL A 67 0.26 22.52 1.76
N PRO A 68 0.84 23.02 0.67
CA PRO A 68 0.13 23.83 -0.31
C PRO A 68 -0.97 23.08 -1.10
N ARG A 69 -0.84 21.77 -1.30
CA ARG A 69 -1.74 20.96 -2.10
C ARG A 69 -2.18 19.73 -1.32
N LYS A 70 -3.31 19.18 -1.70
CA LYS A 70 -3.83 17.94 -1.13
C LYS A 70 -2.92 16.75 -1.47
N GLU A 71 -2.31 16.76 -2.64
CA GLU A 71 -1.34 15.77 -3.08
C GLU A 71 -0.10 15.76 -2.16
N ASP A 72 0.38 16.94 -1.78
CA ASP A 72 1.49 17.07 -0.82
C ASP A 72 1.13 16.44 0.55
N LEU A 73 -0.15 16.59 0.98
CA LEU A 73 -0.63 15.94 2.20
C LEU A 73 -0.62 14.41 2.06
N TYR A 74 -1.01 13.89 0.91
CA TYR A 74 -0.96 12.45 0.64
C TYR A 74 0.47 11.91 0.59
N GLU A 75 1.42 12.69 0.05
CA GLU A 75 2.85 12.33 0.12
C GLU A 75 3.34 12.24 1.57
N LEU A 76 2.98 13.20 2.43
CA LEU A 76 3.34 13.17 3.85
C LEU A 76 2.72 11.98 4.58
N MET A 77 1.46 11.63 4.28
CA MET A 77 0.80 10.46 4.86
C MET A 77 1.46 9.15 4.43
N ALA A 78 1.77 9.00 3.14
CA ALA A 78 2.44 7.81 2.62
C ALA A 78 3.84 7.65 3.22
N ASP A 79 4.58 8.74 3.39
CA ASP A 79 5.90 8.74 4.04
C ASP A 79 5.81 8.39 5.53
N ALA A 80 4.81 8.92 6.24
CA ALA A 80 4.58 8.57 7.64
C ALA A 80 4.27 7.07 7.82
N ALA A 81 3.48 6.49 6.92
CA ALA A 81 3.24 5.04 6.91
C ALA A 81 4.53 4.26 6.57
N ALA A 82 5.32 4.74 5.59
CA ALA A 82 6.59 4.10 5.24
C ALA A 82 7.59 4.12 6.42
N ALA A 83 7.53 5.13 7.29
CA ALA A 83 8.35 5.20 8.49
C ALA A 83 8.10 4.07 9.50
N GLU A 84 6.93 3.41 9.44
CA GLU A 84 6.57 2.31 10.32
C GLU A 84 7.22 0.98 9.93
N HIS A 85 7.88 0.89 8.76
CA HIS A 85 8.65 -0.30 8.41
C HIS A 85 9.78 -0.51 9.40
N VAL A 86 9.81 -1.70 10.00
CA VAL A 86 10.96 -2.15 10.79
C VAL A 86 12.06 -2.57 9.81
N LEU A 87 13.22 -1.95 9.91
CA LEU A 87 14.38 -2.25 9.08
C LEU A 87 15.34 -3.10 9.91
N TRP A 88 15.42 -4.40 9.59
CA TRP A 88 16.30 -5.37 10.28
C TRP A 88 17.61 -5.56 9.53
N GLU A 89 18.58 -6.18 10.18
CA GLU A 89 19.80 -6.62 9.53
C GLU A 89 19.48 -7.82 8.61
N PRO A 90 19.79 -7.76 7.29
CA PRO A 90 19.52 -8.86 6.37
C PRO A 90 20.17 -10.17 6.82
N CYS A 91 19.44 -11.28 6.70
CA CYS A 91 19.92 -12.59 7.17
C CYS A 91 20.84 -13.31 6.16
N GLY A 92 21.02 -12.77 4.96
CA GLY A 92 21.81 -13.37 3.89
C GLY A 92 21.02 -14.33 2.98
N ASP A 93 19.80 -14.71 3.35
CA ASP A 93 18.82 -15.37 2.48
C ASP A 93 17.86 -14.30 1.92
N TRP A 94 18.14 -13.83 0.71
CA TRP A 94 17.38 -12.78 0.06
C TRP A 94 15.89 -13.13 -0.14
N ARG A 95 15.57 -14.43 -0.29
CA ARG A 95 14.18 -14.90 -0.43
C ARG A 95 13.43 -14.76 0.88
N ALA A 96 14.03 -15.26 1.95
CA ALA A 96 13.45 -15.15 3.29
C ALA A 96 13.26 -13.68 3.70
N ASP A 97 14.27 -12.85 3.44
CA ASP A 97 14.20 -11.41 3.73
C ASP A 97 13.11 -10.72 2.92
N LEU A 98 13.00 -10.98 1.60
CA LEU A 98 11.99 -10.35 0.76
C LEU A 98 10.56 -10.85 1.07
N MET A 99 10.39 -12.11 1.45
CA MET A 99 9.13 -12.63 1.97
C MET A 99 8.74 -11.93 3.28
N ARG A 100 9.69 -11.67 4.16
CA ARG A 100 9.46 -10.91 5.39
C ARG A 100 9.05 -9.46 5.10
N VAL A 101 9.72 -8.79 4.13
CA VAL A 101 9.32 -7.46 3.64
C VAL A 101 7.88 -7.48 3.16
N ALA A 102 7.50 -8.45 2.33
CA ALA A 102 6.17 -8.57 1.77
C ALA A 102 5.09 -8.72 2.86
N ARG A 103 5.33 -9.57 3.86
CA ARG A 103 4.41 -9.77 4.98
C ARG A 103 4.25 -8.50 5.81
N GLN A 104 5.36 -7.83 6.14
CA GLN A 104 5.33 -6.57 6.89
C GLN A 104 4.58 -5.49 6.12
N THR A 105 4.79 -5.37 4.81
CA THR A 105 4.07 -4.42 3.94
C THR A 105 2.57 -4.73 3.92
N ARG A 106 2.18 -6.01 3.86
CA ARG A 106 0.77 -6.42 3.95
C ARG A 106 0.15 -6.04 5.31
N GLU A 107 0.85 -6.31 6.41
CA GLU A 107 0.40 -5.92 7.76
C GLU A 107 0.22 -4.41 7.90
N LEU A 108 1.15 -3.62 7.35
CA LEU A 108 1.06 -2.18 7.32
C LEU A 108 -0.17 -1.69 6.54
N MET A 109 -0.46 -2.27 5.39
CA MET A 109 -1.63 -1.94 4.58
C MET A 109 -2.95 -2.34 5.27
N HIS A 110 -2.96 -3.41 6.06
CA HIS A 110 -4.14 -3.76 6.88
C HIS A 110 -4.33 -2.79 8.06
N ARG A 111 -3.24 -2.30 8.66
CA ARG A 111 -3.29 -1.26 9.70
C ARG A 111 -3.79 0.08 9.13
N HIS A 112 -3.40 0.38 7.90
CA HIS A 112 -3.75 1.58 7.15
C HIS A 112 -4.50 1.24 5.85
N PRO A 113 -5.82 0.93 5.90
CA PRO A 113 -6.58 0.45 4.74
C PRO A 113 -6.65 1.45 3.57
N TRP A 114 -6.29 2.68 3.80
CA TRP A 114 -6.19 3.74 2.79
C TRP A 114 -4.85 3.71 2.01
N LEU A 115 -3.80 3.10 2.59
CA LEU A 115 -2.44 3.12 2.04
C LEU A 115 -2.35 2.54 0.61
N PRO A 116 -3.01 1.41 0.27
CA PRO A 116 -2.99 0.88 -1.10
C PRO A 116 -3.49 1.85 -2.17
N ARG A 117 -4.31 2.85 -1.80
CA ARG A 117 -4.80 3.90 -2.73
C ARG A 117 -3.75 4.98 -2.99
N LEU A 118 -2.75 5.13 -2.11
CA LEU A 118 -1.65 6.09 -2.23
C LEU A 118 -0.36 5.44 -2.76
N MET A 119 -0.31 4.11 -2.87
CA MET A 119 0.82 3.39 -3.46
C MET A 119 0.87 3.68 -4.97
N SER A 120 1.65 4.67 -5.33
CA SER A 120 1.83 5.13 -6.72
C SER A 120 3.31 5.45 -6.96
N PRO A 121 3.83 5.22 -8.17
CA PRO A 121 5.18 5.67 -8.54
C PRO A 121 5.40 7.17 -8.34
N VAL A 122 4.33 7.97 -8.36
CA VAL A 122 4.40 9.43 -8.15
C VAL A 122 4.81 9.80 -6.72
N TYR A 123 4.47 8.97 -5.72
CA TYR A 123 4.77 9.21 -4.30
C TYR A 123 5.98 8.41 -3.78
N GLY A 124 6.72 7.76 -4.70
CA GLY A 124 7.72 6.75 -4.37
C GLY A 124 9.09 7.25 -3.93
N PHE A 125 9.33 8.56 -3.79
CA PHE A 125 10.66 9.11 -3.51
C PHE A 125 10.71 9.98 -2.24
N SER A 126 9.81 9.73 -1.31
CA SER A 126 9.83 10.35 0.01
C SER A 126 10.97 9.78 0.88
N PRO A 127 11.43 10.49 1.91
CA PRO A 127 12.58 10.08 2.71
C PRO A 127 12.48 8.67 3.31
N HIS A 128 11.32 8.32 3.90
CA HIS A 128 11.13 6.98 4.49
C HIS A 128 10.90 5.90 3.43
N THR A 129 10.27 6.24 2.30
CA THR A 129 10.18 5.30 1.16
C THR A 129 11.56 5.00 0.58
N LEU A 130 12.44 5.99 0.47
CA LEU A 130 13.83 5.76 0.04
C LEU A 130 14.59 4.87 1.03
N ARG A 131 14.43 5.06 2.33
CA ARG A 131 15.02 4.18 3.36
C ARG A 131 14.48 2.75 3.26
N TYR A 132 13.19 2.59 3.02
CA TYR A 132 12.57 1.28 2.78
C TYR A 132 13.17 0.61 1.53
N LEU A 133 13.28 1.32 0.42
CA LEU A 133 13.87 0.78 -0.82
C LEU A 133 15.35 0.40 -0.63
N GLU A 134 16.12 1.23 0.08
CA GLU A 134 17.52 0.94 0.42
C GLU A 134 17.63 -0.35 1.24
N HIS A 135 16.74 -0.53 2.24
CA HIS A 135 16.67 -1.77 3.01
C HIS A 135 16.32 -2.98 2.13
N CYS A 136 15.33 -2.85 1.23
CA CYS A 136 15.00 -3.93 0.30
C CYS A 136 16.18 -4.29 -0.61
N LEU A 137 16.94 -3.30 -1.09
CA LEU A 137 18.14 -3.53 -1.90
C LEU A 137 19.25 -4.23 -1.08
N ALA A 138 19.41 -3.86 0.19
CA ALA A 138 20.33 -4.55 1.10
C ALA A 138 19.93 -6.02 1.33
N CYS A 139 18.63 -6.30 1.51
CA CYS A 139 18.12 -7.68 1.57
C CYS A 139 18.40 -8.47 0.29
N LEU A 140 18.42 -7.81 -0.86
CA LEU A 140 18.69 -8.43 -2.17
C LEU A 140 20.17 -8.45 -2.55
N GLU A 141 21.09 -8.02 -1.69
CA GLU A 141 22.53 -8.01 -2.01
C GLU A 141 23.07 -9.38 -2.43
N PRO A 142 22.66 -10.52 -1.80
CA PRO A 142 23.11 -11.85 -2.22
C PRO A 142 22.58 -12.30 -3.59
N LEU A 143 21.52 -11.66 -4.13
CA LEU A 143 20.99 -11.98 -5.45
C LEU A 143 21.94 -11.48 -6.54
N ALA A 144 22.44 -12.39 -7.37
CA ALA A 144 23.33 -12.08 -8.50
C ALA A 144 22.56 -11.44 -9.67
N ALA A 145 22.12 -10.19 -9.49
CA ALA A 145 21.36 -9.42 -10.47
C ALA A 145 21.76 -7.94 -10.43
N SER A 146 21.46 -7.20 -11.50
CA SER A 146 21.63 -5.74 -11.52
C SER A 146 20.70 -5.04 -10.52
N TYR A 147 21.07 -3.84 -10.04
CA TYR A 147 20.17 -3.05 -9.18
C TYR A 147 18.86 -2.69 -9.89
N GLY A 148 18.85 -2.51 -11.21
CA GLY A 148 17.62 -2.34 -11.99
C GLY A 148 16.68 -3.54 -11.85
N THR A 149 17.21 -4.76 -12.03
CA THR A 149 16.47 -6.01 -11.85
C THR A 149 15.98 -6.19 -10.40
N LYS A 150 16.80 -5.83 -9.41
CA LYS A 150 16.42 -5.85 -7.99
C LYS A 150 15.26 -4.89 -7.71
N LEU A 151 15.28 -3.67 -8.27
CA LEU A 151 14.17 -2.72 -8.16
C LEU A 151 12.90 -3.21 -8.85
N GLU A 152 13.01 -3.86 -10.02
CA GLU A 152 11.88 -4.49 -10.70
C GLU A 152 11.25 -5.58 -9.82
N LEU A 153 12.07 -6.43 -9.20
CA LEU A 153 11.60 -7.47 -8.28
C LEU A 153 10.86 -6.87 -7.08
N ILE A 154 11.41 -5.82 -6.45
CA ILE A 154 10.76 -5.10 -5.36
C ILE A 154 9.40 -4.54 -5.82
N ALA A 155 9.35 -3.93 -7.01
CA ALA A 155 8.12 -3.38 -7.57
C ALA A 155 7.07 -4.48 -7.83
N MET A 156 7.48 -5.64 -8.35
CA MET A 156 6.59 -6.79 -8.57
C MET A 156 6.02 -7.33 -7.26
N VAL A 157 6.86 -7.52 -6.25
CA VAL A 157 6.43 -7.98 -4.91
C VAL A 157 5.45 -6.99 -4.30
N ASN A 158 5.77 -5.69 -4.30
CA ASN A 158 4.88 -4.65 -3.78
C ASN A 158 3.56 -4.58 -4.57
N GLY A 159 3.59 -4.78 -5.89
CA GLY A 159 2.40 -4.83 -6.73
C GLY A 159 1.48 -6.00 -6.38
N VAL A 160 2.04 -7.18 -6.13
CA VAL A 160 1.28 -8.36 -5.69
C VAL A 160 0.69 -8.11 -4.31
N VAL A 161 1.49 -7.68 -3.34
CA VAL A 161 1.01 -7.36 -1.98
C VAL A 161 -0.16 -6.38 -2.05
N THR A 162 0.01 -5.27 -2.78
CA THR A 162 -1.03 -4.24 -2.92
C THR A 162 -2.31 -4.80 -3.52
N THR A 163 -2.21 -5.65 -4.54
CA THR A 163 -3.37 -6.25 -5.20
C THR A 163 -4.12 -7.21 -4.26
N TYR A 164 -3.40 -8.05 -3.53
CA TYR A 164 -4.00 -8.97 -2.57
C TYR A 164 -4.69 -8.22 -1.44
N VAL A 165 -4.04 -7.25 -0.82
CA VAL A 165 -4.63 -6.45 0.26
C VAL A 165 -5.87 -5.69 -0.22
N ARG A 166 -5.84 -5.09 -1.41
CA ARG A 166 -7.03 -4.42 -1.97
C ARG A 166 -8.20 -5.39 -2.11
N ASN A 167 -7.96 -6.59 -2.65
CA ASN A 167 -9.00 -7.61 -2.78
C ASN A 167 -9.55 -8.04 -1.42
N GLU A 168 -8.71 -8.19 -0.41
CA GLU A 168 -9.11 -8.54 0.97
C GLU A 168 -9.96 -7.43 1.59
N LEU A 169 -9.53 -6.17 1.48
CA LEU A 169 -10.26 -5.01 1.99
C LEU A 169 -11.61 -4.82 1.28
N ASP A 170 -11.64 -4.94 -0.05
CA ASP A 170 -12.86 -4.83 -0.85
C ASP A 170 -13.85 -5.95 -0.53
N SER A 171 -13.36 -7.18 -0.30
CA SER A 171 -14.16 -8.32 0.13
C SER A 171 -14.77 -8.07 1.52
N ALA A 172 -13.96 -7.63 2.47
CA ALA A 172 -14.43 -7.33 3.82
C ALA A 172 -15.44 -6.17 3.84
N GLN A 173 -15.23 -5.14 3.02
CA GLN A 173 -16.18 -4.04 2.88
C GLN A 173 -17.50 -4.50 2.26
N ARG A 174 -17.45 -5.35 1.24
CA ARG A 174 -18.64 -5.95 0.62
C ARG A 174 -19.43 -6.78 1.61
N ALA A 175 -18.75 -7.66 2.36
CA ALA A 175 -19.39 -8.51 3.36
C ALA A 175 -20.16 -7.69 4.40
N ARG A 176 -19.62 -6.54 4.83
CA ARG A 176 -20.28 -5.64 5.77
C ARG A 176 -21.48 -4.89 5.18
N ALA A 177 -21.50 -4.68 3.86
CA ALA A 177 -22.55 -3.93 3.17
C ALA A 177 -23.74 -4.80 2.74
N LEU A 178 -23.59 -6.12 2.70
CA LEU A 178 -24.62 -7.04 2.28
C LEU A 178 -25.63 -7.33 3.41
N PRO A 179 -26.92 -7.47 3.09
CA PRO A 179 -27.96 -7.78 4.08
C PRO A 179 -28.00 -9.25 4.50
N TRP A 180 -27.15 -10.10 3.95
CA TRP A 180 -27.02 -11.53 4.22
C TRP A 180 -25.61 -11.90 4.65
N SER A 181 -25.44 -13.07 5.24
CA SER A 181 -24.16 -13.59 5.69
C SER A 181 -23.25 -14.00 4.52
N GLU A 182 -21.95 -14.05 4.76
CA GLU A 182 -20.96 -14.57 3.80
C GLU A 182 -21.28 -16.03 3.38
N ALA A 183 -21.80 -16.84 4.30
CA ALA A 183 -22.19 -18.22 4.03
C ALA A 183 -23.37 -18.30 3.05
N GLU A 184 -24.38 -17.44 3.21
CA GLU A 184 -25.51 -17.34 2.29
C GLU A 184 -25.08 -16.86 0.91
N GLU A 185 -24.22 -15.84 0.83
CA GLU A 185 -23.67 -15.39 -0.44
C GLU A 185 -22.84 -16.49 -1.13
N ALA A 186 -21.98 -17.16 -0.40
CA ALA A 186 -21.17 -18.26 -0.91
C ALA A 186 -22.03 -19.41 -1.44
N ALA A 187 -23.11 -19.77 -0.74
CA ALA A 187 -24.05 -20.80 -1.17
C ALA A 187 -24.75 -20.43 -2.48
N VAL A 188 -25.26 -19.20 -2.60
CA VAL A 188 -25.93 -18.73 -3.82
C VAL A 188 -24.97 -18.68 -5.01
N ARG A 189 -23.76 -18.14 -4.82
CA ARG A 189 -22.71 -18.08 -5.86
C ARG A 189 -22.22 -19.46 -6.25
N GLY A 190 -22.03 -20.35 -5.28
CA GLY A 190 -21.64 -21.74 -5.51
C GLY A 190 -22.68 -22.51 -6.31
N ALA A 191 -23.97 -22.36 -5.97
CA ALA A 191 -25.06 -22.99 -6.72
C ALA A 191 -25.17 -22.46 -8.15
N TYR A 192 -24.97 -21.16 -8.36
CA TYR A 192 -24.92 -20.58 -9.72
C TYR A 192 -23.75 -21.14 -10.51
N LEU A 193 -22.55 -21.15 -9.93
CA LEU A 193 -21.34 -21.67 -10.56
C LEU A 193 -21.47 -23.15 -10.93
N ALA A 194 -21.97 -23.97 -10.01
CA ALA A 194 -22.20 -25.39 -10.26
C ALA A 194 -23.10 -25.62 -11.49
N ARG A 195 -24.18 -24.84 -11.63
CA ARG A 195 -25.08 -24.93 -12.81
C ARG A 195 -24.36 -24.52 -14.09
N GLN A 196 -23.51 -23.47 -14.06
CA GLN A 196 -22.76 -23.04 -15.24
C GLN A 196 -21.73 -24.10 -15.65
N VAL A 197 -21.02 -24.69 -14.71
CA VAL A 197 -20.06 -25.77 -14.96
C VAL A 197 -20.77 -27.02 -15.53
N ALA A 198 -21.93 -27.41 -14.98
CA ALA A 198 -22.71 -28.52 -15.45
C ALA A 198 -23.31 -28.34 -16.85
N SER A 199 -23.40 -27.09 -17.35
CA SER A 199 -23.90 -26.84 -18.72
C SER A 199 -23.01 -27.40 -19.85
N GLY A 200 -21.76 -27.75 -19.54
CA GLY A 200 -20.76 -28.17 -20.52
C GLY A 200 -20.12 -27.03 -21.33
N ALA A 201 -20.58 -25.78 -21.15
CA ALA A 201 -20.04 -24.62 -21.86
C ALA A 201 -18.62 -24.24 -21.40
N TYR A 202 -18.19 -24.72 -20.21
CA TYR A 202 -16.92 -24.32 -19.58
C TYR A 202 -16.08 -25.56 -19.18
N PRO A 203 -15.60 -26.41 -20.12
CA PRO A 203 -14.93 -27.67 -19.79
C PRO A 203 -13.63 -27.51 -19.00
N ARG A 204 -12.85 -26.42 -19.25
CA ARG A 204 -11.62 -26.16 -18.51
C ARG A 204 -11.89 -25.70 -17.07
N MET A 205 -12.94 -24.92 -16.84
CA MET A 205 -13.37 -24.56 -15.51
C MET A 205 -13.89 -25.76 -14.73
N ALA A 206 -14.63 -26.66 -15.39
CA ALA A 206 -15.08 -27.92 -14.81
C ALA A 206 -13.89 -28.76 -14.32
N ALA A 207 -12.84 -28.91 -15.13
CA ALA A 207 -11.62 -29.61 -14.76
C ALA A 207 -10.91 -28.93 -13.55
N ALA A 208 -10.76 -27.61 -13.60
CA ALA A 208 -10.12 -26.87 -12.51
C ALA A 208 -10.88 -27.01 -11.17
N PHE A 209 -12.22 -27.02 -11.19
CA PHE A 209 -13.01 -27.24 -9.99
C PHE A 209 -12.99 -28.70 -9.51
N ALA A 210 -12.86 -29.67 -10.41
CA ALA A 210 -12.69 -31.06 -10.02
C ALA A 210 -11.34 -31.34 -9.34
N GLU A 211 -10.30 -30.57 -9.69
CA GLU A 211 -8.98 -30.65 -9.06
C GLU A 211 -8.92 -29.91 -7.72
N ALA A 212 -9.84 -28.94 -7.49
CA ALA A 212 -9.86 -28.14 -6.28
C ALA A 212 -10.28 -28.97 -5.06
N SER A 213 -9.42 -29.06 -4.07
CA SER A 213 -9.63 -29.81 -2.83
C SER A 213 -10.02 -28.86 -1.69
N GLY A 214 -11.31 -28.53 -1.57
CA GLY A 214 -11.84 -27.75 -0.45
C GLY A 214 -11.80 -26.22 -0.62
N PRO A 215 -12.06 -25.47 0.47
CA PRO A 215 -12.07 -24.01 0.45
C PRO A 215 -10.69 -23.44 0.13
N VAL A 216 -10.66 -22.31 -0.59
CA VAL A 216 -9.42 -21.64 -0.94
C VAL A 216 -8.81 -21.00 0.31
N ASP A 217 -7.63 -21.46 0.70
CA ASP A 217 -6.80 -20.79 1.69
C ASP A 217 -6.10 -19.58 1.05
N LEU A 218 -6.62 -18.39 1.28
CA LEU A 218 -6.10 -17.15 0.71
C LEU A 218 -4.68 -16.81 1.19
N GLU A 219 -4.34 -17.18 2.43
CA GLU A 219 -2.98 -17.02 2.97
C GLU A 219 -1.99 -17.89 2.20
N ALA A 220 -2.31 -19.16 2.04
CA ALA A 220 -1.47 -20.07 1.27
C ALA A 220 -1.38 -19.67 -0.22
N VAL A 221 -2.42 -19.05 -0.78
CA VAL A 221 -2.38 -18.53 -2.17
C VAL A 221 -1.44 -17.33 -2.26
N PHE A 222 -1.50 -16.40 -1.31
CA PHE A 222 -0.60 -15.26 -1.23
C PHE A 222 0.87 -15.70 -1.14
N GLU A 223 1.18 -16.58 -0.20
CA GLU A 223 2.54 -17.11 0.00
C GLU A 223 3.06 -17.83 -1.27
N ARG A 224 2.23 -18.67 -1.90
CA ARG A 224 2.62 -19.34 -3.15
C ARG A 224 2.80 -18.36 -4.32
N ALA A 225 2.01 -17.31 -4.41
CA ALA A 225 2.14 -16.30 -5.46
C ALA A 225 3.49 -15.57 -5.35
N LEU A 226 3.86 -15.17 -4.14
CA LEU A 226 5.17 -14.57 -3.88
C LEU A 226 6.31 -15.54 -4.17
N ALA A 227 6.24 -16.77 -3.65
CA ALA A 227 7.27 -17.78 -3.88
C ALA A 227 7.55 -17.99 -5.37
N ARG A 228 6.51 -18.12 -6.20
CA ARG A 228 6.64 -18.26 -7.67
C ARG A 228 7.32 -17.07 -8.34
N ILE A 229 7.09 -15.85 -7.85
CA ILE A 229 7.78 -14.67 -8.34
C ILE A 229 9.27 -14.76 -8.00
N LEU A 230 9.60 -15.12 -6.77
CA LEU A 230 10.98 -15.24 -6.32
C LEU A 230 11.71 -16.37 -7.07
N ASP A 231 11.04 -17.50 -7.36
CA ASP A 231 11.60 -18.63 -8.13
C ASP A 231 12.06 -18.19 -9.53
N ALA A 232 11.41 -17.20 -10.14
CA ALA A 232 11.77 -16.69 -11.46
C ALA A 232 13.14 -15.98 -11.48
N TYR A 233 13.65 -15.59 -10.32
CA TYR A 233 14.93 -14.89 -10.16
C TYR A 233 16.06 -15.78 -9.62
N GLU A 234 15.80 -17.07 -9.43
CA GLU A 234 16.89 -18.01 -9.13
C GLU A 234 17.84 -18.14 -10.33
N PRO A 235 19.16 -18.09 -10.10
CA PRO A 235 20.10 -18.39 -11.16
C PRO A 235 19.88 -19.82 -11.64
N ARG A 236 19.70 -19.97 -12.96
CA ARG A 236 19.61 -21.28 -13.63
C ARG A 236 20.94 -21.96 -13.67
#